data_5d00de641b975a355e27e90404ddc8dd
#
_entry.id   5d00de641b975a355e27e90404ddc8dd
#
_cell.length_a   1.000
_cell.length_b   1.000
_cell.length_c   1.000
_cell.angle_alpha   90.00
_cell.angle_beta   90.00
_cell.angle_gamma   90.00
#
_symmetry.space_group_name_H-M   'P 1'
#
loop_
_entity.id
_entity.type
_entity.pdbx_description
1 polymer ?
#
loop_
_entity_poly.entity_id
_entity_poly.type
_entity_poly.pdbx_seq_one_letter_code
_entity_poly.pdbx_strand_id
1 'polypeptide(L)'
;MTSARDAYASVRERLKSAGVPEPDAKARVIVAEALGIGLGDVLLNHEIDGPSIKKIDDMAAKCAAGEPVEYVTGRAYFRHNVLAVSPDVLIPRQETELVAEEAIRLIRENGYTNALDLCTGSGCIAIAVQTETRIETHACDVSEKALRMAQQNAKDNNADVRFFLSDMFGDLTDMYDIIVSNPPYVSDDEYDTLDEGVRHYEPRLALTAGDGLAFYHIIAGEARRYLNDGGALVLEIGADQGTDVTGLLKSAGFSGVICGKDYAGRDRIVTARR
;
A
#
# COMPACT_ATOMS: atom_id res chain seq x y z
N MET A 1 -18.79 9.98 -34.16
CA MET A 1 -18.53 10.42 -32.78
C MET A 1 -18.12 9.18 -32.00
N THR A 2 -17.06 9.26 -31.21
CA THR A 2 -16.53 8.11 -30.44
C THR A 2 -17.26 8.06 -29.11
N SER A 3 -17.73 6.90 -28.69
CA SER A 3 -18.34 6.71 -27.38
C SER A 3 -17.30 6.21 -26.35
N ALA A 4 -17.63 6.33 -25.05
CA ALA A 4 -16.83 5.76 -23.97
C ALA A 4 -16.60 4.25 -24.17
N ARG A 5 -17.62 3.53 -24.63
CA ARG A 5 -17.55 2.10 -24.96
C ARG A 5 -16.56 1.80 -26.12
N ASP A 6 -16.55 2.66 -27.18
CA ASP A 6 -15.60 2.48 -28.29
C ASP A 6 -14.17 2.75 -27.84
N ALA A 7 -13.97 3.81 -27.02
CA ALA A 7 -12.67 4.12 -26.44
C ALA A 7 -12.17 2.98 -25.54
N TYR A 8 -13.02 2.44 -24.68
CA TYR A 8 -12.69 1.25 -23.86
C TYR A 8 -12.26 0.06 -24.71
N ALA A 9 -13.01 -0.26 -25.78
CA ALA A 9 -12.67 -1.37 -26.67
C ALA A 9 -11.30 -1.16 -27.33
N SER A 10 -11.02 0.07 -27.79
CA SER A 10 -9.73 0.44 -28.40
C SER A 10 -8.57 0.33 -27.40
N VAL A 11 -8.72 0.88 -26.18
CA VAL A 11 -7.70 0.80 -25.14
C VAL A 11 -7.43 -0.65 -24.74
N ARG A 12 -8.48 -1.44 -24.53
CA ARG A 12 -8.35 -2.87 -24.21
C ARG A 12 -7.52 -3.63 -25.23
N GLU A 13 -7.81 -3.48 -26.53
CA GLU A 13 -7.07 -4.15 -27.59
C GLU A 13 -5.61 -3.68 -27.66
N ARG A 14 -5.36 -2.39 -27.42
CA ARG A 14 -4.01 -1.83 -27.35
C ARG A 14 -3.20 -2.45 -26.21
N LEU A 15 -3.76 -2.48 -24.98
CA LEU A 15 -3.10 -3.07 -23.82
C LEU A 15 -2.87 -4.57 -24.00
N LYS A 16 -3.87 -5.29 -24.56
CA LYS A 16 -3.75 -6.72 -24.87
C LYS A 16 -2.64 -6.99 -25.89
N SER A 17 -2.54 -6.20 -26.95
CA SER A 17 -1.50 -6.32 -27.97
C SER A 17 -0.10 -6.01 -27.43
N ALA A 18 -0.01 -5.18 -26.38
CA ALA A 18 1.22 -4.88 -25.67
C ALA A 18 1.57 -5.92 -24.58
N GLY A 19 0.74 -6.96 -24.36
CA GLY A 19 0.98 -7.99 -23.35
C GLY A 19 0.72 -7.53 -21.92
N VAL A 20 0.02 -6.40 -21.72
CA VAL A 20 -0.28 -5.88 -20.39
C VAL A 20 -1.25 -6.83 -19.66
N PRO A 21 -0.94 -7.26 -18.44
CA PRO A 21 -1.85 -8.09 -17.64
C PRO A 21 -3.18 -7.37 -17.36
N GLU A 22 -4.28 -8.12 -17.27
CA GLU A 22 -5.63 -7.61 -16.96
C GLU A 22 -6.09 -6.44 -17.85
N PRO A 23 -5.97 -6.54 -19.18
CA PRO A 23 -6.22 -5.42 -20.07
C PRO A 23 -7.64 -4.87 -20.00
N ASP A 24 -8.63 -5.71 -19.68
CA ASP A 24 -10.03 -5.30 -19.49
C ASP A 24 -10.21 -4.38 -18.29
N ALA A 25 -9.66 -4.76 -17.13
CA ALA A 25 -9.74 -3.98 -15.91
C ALA A 25 -9.02 -2.63 -16.06
N LYS A 26 -7.79 -2.66 -16.56
CA LYS A 26 -6.97 -1.46 -16.76
C LYS A 26 -7.56 -0.49 -17.79
N ALA A 27 -8.08 -1.01 -18.90
CA ALA A 27 -8.77 -0.17 -19.90
C ALA A 27 -9.99 0.53 -19.31
N ARG A 28 -10.74 -0.18 -18.47
CA ARG A 28 -11.92 0.41 -17.79
C ARG A 28 -11.50 1.52 -16.83
N VAL A 29 -10.45 1.31 -16.05
CA VAL A 29 -9.90 2.32 -15.13
C VAL A 29 -9.42 3.55 -15.89
N ILE A 30 -8.65 3.38 -16.97
CA ILE A 30 -8.14 4.48 -17.80
C ILE A 30 -9.28 5.34 -18.34
N VAL A 31 -10.31 4.71 -18.94
CA VAL A 31 -11.42 5.46 -19.52
C VAL A 31 -12.27 6.16 -18.46
N ALA A 32 -12.56 5.45 -17.36
CA ALA A 32 -13.31 6.03 -16.25
C ALA A 32 -12.62 7.27 -15.68
N GLU A 33 -11.32 7.16 -15.39
CA GLU A 33 -10.53 8.26 -14.82
C GLU A 33 -10.37 9.43 -15.80
N ALA A 34 -10.14 9.14 -17.08
CA ALA A 34 -10.02 10.20 -18.09
C ALA A 34 -11.31 11.03 -18.24
N LEU A 35 -12.46 10.38 -18.10
CA LEU A 35 -13.78 10.99 -18.26
C LEU A 35 -14.40 11.48 -16.94
N GLY A 36 -13.85 11.10 -15.79
CA GLY A 36 -14.44 11.41 -14.47
C GLY A 36 -15.79 10.71 -14.24
N ILE A 37 -15.96 9.48 -14.75
CA ILE A 37 -17.20 8.69 -14.64
C ILE A 37 -16.95 7.42 -13.82
N GLY A 38 -18.04 6.76 -13.40
CA GLY A 38 -17.95 5.47 -12.72
C GLY A 38 -17.47 4.34 -13.63
N LEU A 39 -16.80 3.33 -13.04
CA LEU A 39 -16.32 2.15 -13.79
C LEU A 39 -17.45 1.42 -14.55
N GLY A 40 -18.67 1.40 -14.00
CA GLY A 40 -19.85 0.82 -14.66
C GLY A 40 -20.32 1.60 -15.87
N ASP A 41 -20.15 2.93 -15.84
CA ASP A 41 -20.65 3.83 -16.87
C ASP A 41 -19.81 3.81 -18.15
N VAL A 42 -18.57 3.28 -18.09
CA VAL A 42 -17.65 3.12 -19.23
C VAL A 42 -18.28 2.30 -20.35
N LEU A 43 -19.16 1.35 -20.03
CA LEU A 43 -19.83 0.51 -21.02
C LEU A 43 -21.06 1.15 -21.64
N LEU A 44 -21.43 2.34 -21.19
CA LEU A 44 -22.54 3.10 -21.76
C LEU A 44 -22.09 3.92 -22.98
N ASN A 45 -23.03 4.25 -23.84
CA ASN A 45 -22.74 5.02 -25.06
C ASN A 45 -22.71 6.54 -24.79
N HIS A 46 -21.86 6.98 -23.84
CA HIS A 46 -21.56 8.39 -23.64
C HIS A 46 -20.68 8.90 -24.77
N GLU A 47 -21.11 9.96 -25.45
CA GLU A 47 -20.26 10.64 -26.42
C GLU A 47 -19.10 11.33 -25.69
N ILE A 48 -17.91 11.24 -26.27
CA ILE A 48 -16.69 11.83 -25.72
C ILE A 48 -16.10 12.85 -26.69
N ASP A 49 -15.56 13.91 -26.13
CA ASP A 49 -14.93 14.99 -26.91
C ASP A 49 -13.49 14.69 -27.31
N GLY A 50 -12.93 15.49 -28.21
CA GLY A 50 -11.56 15.33 -28.69
C GLY A 50 -10.49 15.40 -27.61
N PRO A 51 -10.55 16.36 -26.66
CA PRO A 51 -9.62 16.41 -25.52
C PRO A 51 -9.64 15.16 -24.66
N SER A 52 -10.82 14.61 -24.37
CA SER A 52 -10.97 13.36 -23.60
C SER A 52 -10.39 12.15 -24.35
N ILE A 53 -10.61 12.05 -25.67
CA ILE A 53 -10.01 11.01 -26.49
C ILE A 53 -8.49 11.08 -26.39
N LYS A 54 -7.90 12.27 -26.54
CA LYS A 54 -6.45 12.45 -26.42
C LYS A 54 -5.93 12.03 -25.06
N LYS A 55 -6.61 12.43 -23.96
CA LYS A 55 -6.23 12.03 -22.60
C LYS A 55 -6.23 10.51 -22.44
N ILE A 56 -7.27 9.83 -22.94
CA ILE A 56 -7.36 8.36 -22.93
C ILE A 56 -6.21 7.73 -23.71
N ASP A 57 -5.92 8.24 -24.92
CA ASP A 57 -4.84 7.72 -25.75
C ASP A 57 -3.46 7.89 -25.11
N ASP A 58 -3.19 9.04 -24.49
CA ASP A 58 -1.95 9.34 -23.78
C ASP A 58 -1.78 8.39 -22.57
N MET A 59 -2.83 8.18 -21.78
CA MET A 59 -2.83 7.24 -20.64
C MET A 59 -2.64 5.79 -21.11
N ALA A 60 -3.36 5.38 -22.15
CA ALA A 60 -3.23 4.04 -22.72
C ALA A 60 -1.83 3.79 -23.29
N ALA A 61 -1.18 4.83 -23.87
CA ALA A 61 0.18 4.74 -24.36
C ALA A 61 1.19 4.45 -23.25
N LYS A 62 1.10 5.16 -22.15
CA LYS A 62 1.96 4.98 -20.98
C LYS A 62 1.79 3.57 -20.38
N CYS A 63 0.55 3.15 -20.16
CA CYS A 63 0.26 1.84 -19.62
C CYS A 63 0.73 0.71 -20.56
N ALA A 64 0.60 0.87 -21.89
CA ALA A 64 1.12 -0.06 -22.89
C ALA A 64 2.66 -0.09 -22.93
N ALA A 65 3.33 0.97 -22.45
CA ALA A 65 4.79 1.02 -22.29
C ALA A 65 5.28 0.44 -20.95
N GLY A 66 4.36 -0.12 -20.12
CA GLY A 66 4.69 -0.79 -18.86
C GLY A 66 4.51 0.06 -17.61
N GLU A 67 4.09 1.34 -17.73
CA GLU A 67 3.81 2.17 -16.55
C GLU A 67 2.55 1.64 -15.83
N PRO A 68 2.59 1.42 -14.49
CA PRO A 68 1.45 0.96 -13.71
C PRO A 68 0.22 1.86 -13.91
N VAL A 69 -0.95 1.26 -14.05
CA VAL A 69 -2.19 2.02 -14.29
C VAL A 69 -2.49 2.99 -13.15
N GLU A 70 -2.10 2.66 -11.93
CA GLU A 70 -2.24 3.50 -10.75
C GLU A 70 -1.42 4.80 -10.87
N TYR A 71 -0.19 4.72 -11.38
CA TYR A 71 0.62 5.92 -11.65
C TYR A 71 0.11 6.70 -12.85
N VAL A 72 -0.32 6.01 -13.90
CA VAL A 72 -0.91 6.65 -15.08
C VAL A 72 -2.16 7.45 -14.72
N THR A 73 -2.99 6.92 -13.82
CA THR A 73 -4.21 7.59 -13.34
C THR A 73 -3.97 8.50 -12.14
N GLY A 74 -2.84 8.33 -11.44
CA GLY A 74 -2.53 9.02 -10.20
C GLY A 74 -3.34 8.54 -9.00
N ARG A 75 -4.00 7.37 -9.09
CA ARG A 75 -4.91 6.86 -8.06
C ARG A 75 -4.76 5.38 -7.81
N ALA A 76 -4.88 5.00 -6.54
CA ALA A 76 -5.02 3.63 -6.08
C ALA A 76 -6.20 3.50 -5.12
N TYR A 77 -6.79 2.31 -5.07
CA TYR A 77 -7.87 1.99 -4.13
C TYR A 77 -7.31 1.11 -3.02
N PHE A 78 -7.66 1.41 -1.79
CA PHE A 78 -7.27 0.63 -0.63
C PHE A 78 -8.42 0.59 0.38
N ARG A 79 -9.00 -0.59 0.59
CA ARG A 79 -10.22 -0.78 1.40
C ARG A 79 -11.33 0.18 0.94
N HIS A 80 -11.73 1.14 1.79
CA HIS A 80 -12.78 2.12 1.49
C HIS A 80 -12.23 3.48 1.05
N ASN A 81 -10.91 3.60 0.87
CA ASN A 81 -10.25 4.86 0.59
C ASN A 81 -9.76 4.94 -0.86
N VAL A 82 -9.74 6.14 -1.40
CA VAL A 82 -9.09 6.46 -2.67
C VAL A 82 -7.86 7.29 -2.37
N LEU A 83 -6.71 6.80 -2.81
CA LEU A 83 -5.41 7.38 -2.50
C LEU A 83 -4.76 7.92 -3.77
N ALA A 84 -4.19 9.12 -3.69
CA ALA A 84 -3.26 9.61 -4.69
C ALA A 84 -1.95 8.81 -4.59
N VAL A 85 -1.39 8.47 -5.75
CA VAL A 85 -0.10 7.77 -5.85
C VAL A 85 0.75 8.34 -6.97
N SER A 86 2.05 8.27 -6.79
CA SER A 86 3.07 8.65 -7.77
C SER A 86 4.31 7.79 -7.56
N PRO A 87 5.33 7.85 -8.43
CA PRO A 87 6.60 7.14 -8.24
C PRO A 87 7.37 7.49 -6.94
N ASP A 88 6.83 8.37 -6.10
CA ASP A 88 7.40 8.69 -4.79
C ASP A 88 6.94 7.74 -3.66
N VAL A 89 5.91 6.89 -3.91
CA VAL A 89 5.35 5.94 -2.94
C VAL A 89 5.08 4.58 -3.58
N LEU A 90 5.15 3.51 -2.79
CA LEU A 90 4.70 2.19 -3.20
C LEU A 90 3.20 2.22 -3.52
N ILE A 91 2.79 1.59 -4.61
CA ILE A 91 1.37 1.38 -4.91
C ILE A 91 0.79 0.44 -3.83
N PRO A 92 -0.27 0.84 -3.11
CA PRO A 92 -0.92 -0.02 -2.13
C PRO A 92 -1.32 -1.39 -2.72
N ARG A 93 -0.98 -2.47 -2.03
CA ARG A 93 -1.27 -3.85 -2.47
C ARG A 93 -2.52 -4.39 -1.79
N GLN A 94 -3.19 -5.33 -2.45
CA GLN A 94 -4.37 -6.00 -1.88
C GLN A 94 -3.99 -6.83 -0.64
N GLU A 95 -2.81 -7.43 -0.62
CA GLU A 95 -2.29 -8.17 0.53
C GLU A 95 -2.12 -7.28 1.76
N THR A 96 -1.73 -6.02 1.57
CA THR A 96 -1.61 -5.03 2.65
C THR A 96 -2.97 -4.69 3.28
N GLU A 97 -4.09 -4.87 2.56
CA GLU A 97 -5.43 -4.73 3.15
C GLU A 97 -5.68 -5.72 4.28
N LEU A 98 -5.11 -6.93 4.20
CA LEU A 98 -5.20 -7.94 5.26
C LEU A 98 -4.45 -7.49 6.54
N VAL A 99 -3.33 -6.81 6.36
CA VAL A 99 -2.55 -6.24 7.48
C VAL A 99 -3.37 -5.15 8.19
N ALA A 100 -3.97 -4.25 7.42
CA ALA A 100 -4.86 -3.21 7.97
C ALA A 100 -6.10 -3.84 8.65
N GLU A 101 -6.70 -4.88 8.05
CA GLU A 101 -7.84 -5.60 8.63
C GLU A 101 -7.50 -6.23 9.98
N GLU A 102 -6.36 -6.91 10.06
CA GLU A 102 -5.89 -7.52 11.30
C GLU A 102 -5.62 -6.47 12.38
N ALA A 103 -4.99 -5.35 12.03
CA ALA A 103 -4.79 -4.24 12.95
C ALA A 103 -6.12 -3.68 13.48
N ILE A 104 -7.08 -3.42 12.59
CA ILE A 104 -8.42 -2.92 12.95
C ILE A 104 -9.16 -3.92 13.84
N ARG A 105 -9.07 -5.22 13.55
CA ARG A 105 -9.64 -6.28 14.38
C ARG A 105 -9.07 -6.25 15.80
N LEU A 106 -7.73 -6.20 15.91
CA LEU A 106 -7.05 -6.16 17.20
C LEU A 106 -7.38 -4.90 18.00
N ILE A 107 -7.48 -3.74 17.34
CA ILE A 107 -7.89 -2.47 17.96
C ILE A 107 -9.28 -2.62 18.59
N ARG A 108 -10.24 -3.13 17.84
CA ARG A 108 -11.64 -3.30 18.31
C ARG A 108 -11.77 -4.32 19.43
N GLU A 109 -11.05 -5.45 19.32
CA GLU A 109 -11.12 -6.53 20.31
C GLU A 109 -10.45 -6.18 21.64
N ASN A 110 -9.37 -5.40 21.62
CA ASN A 110 -8.61 -5.06 22.82
C ASN A 110 -8.91 -3.65 23.37
N GLY A 111 -9.74 -2.86 22.68
CA GLY A 111 -10.05 -1.50 23.08
C GLY A 111 -8.84 -0.56 23.01
N TYR A 112 -7.95 -0.77 22.05
CA TYR A 112 -6.79 0.08 21.83
C TYR A 112 -7.20 1.48 21.43
N THR A 113 -6.44 2.47 21.86
CA THR A 113 -6.77 3.89 21.74
C THR A 113 -5.82 4.67 20.84
N ASN A 114 -4.62 4.14 20.61
CA ASN A 114 -3.65 4.75 19.73
C ASN A 114 -2.87 3.72 18.91
N ALA A 115 -2.46 4.13 17.69
CA ALA A 115 -1.73 3.30 16.74
C ALA A 115 -0.57 4.05 16.10
N LEU A 116 0.48 3.31 15.73
CA LEU A 116 1.56 3.77 14.86
C LEU A 116 1.58 2.93 13.58
N ASP A 117 1.60 3.61 12.42
CA ASP A 117 1.95 3.02 11.12
C ASP A 117 3.41 3.37 10.80
N LEU A 118 4.28 2.37 10.83
CA LEU A 118 5.72 2.50 10.59
C LEU A 118 6.01 2.15 9.13
N CYS A 119 6.79 3.00 8.42
CA CYS A 119 7.01 2.94 6.97
C CYS A 119 5.71 3.16 6.18
N THR A 120 5.02 4.27 6.46
CA THR A 120 3.63 4.51 6.03
C THR A 120 3.45 4.66 4.52
N GLY A 121 4.49 5.05 3.76
CA GLY A 121 4.44 5.23 2.32
C GLY A 121 3.34 6.21 1.88
N SER A 122 2.32 5.72 1.19
CA SER A 122 1.16 6.50 0.76
C SER A 122 0.19 6.86 1.89
N GLY A 123 0.39 6.34 3.10
CA GLY A 123 -0.52 6.48 4.23
C GLY A 123 -1.65 5.44 4.26
N CYS A 124 -1.64 4.44 3.39
CA CYS A 124 -2.78 3.55 3.18
C CYS A 124 -3.24 2.83 4.45
N ILE A 125 -2.31 2.28 5.25
CA ILE A 125 -2.63 1.59 6.51
C ILE A 125 -3.14 2.58 7.55
N ALA A 126 -2.39 3.67 7.80
CA ALA A 126 -2.76 4.69 8.79
C ALA A 126 -4.15 5.27 8.53
N ILE A 127 -4.44 5.62 7.26
CA ILE A 127 -5.73 6.18 6.85
C ILE A 127 -6.85 5.16 7.05
N ALA A 128 -6.66 3.90 6.66
CA ALA A 128 -7.65 2.85 6.86
C ALA A 128 -7.92 2.62 8.35
N VAL A 129 -6.88 2.49 9.17
CA VAL A 129 -7.00 2.35 10.62
C VAL A 129 -7.78 3.53 11.21
N GLN A 130 -7.39 4.77 10.91
CA GLN A 130 -8.03 5.94 11.47
C GLN A 130 -9.49 6.10 11.03
N THR A 131 -9.78 5.92 9.74
CA THR A 131 -11.14 6.09 9.22
C THR A 131 -12.12 5.04 9.73
N GLU A 132 -11.65 3.80 9.98
CA GLU A 132 -12.49 2.71 10.43
C GLU A 132 -12.59 2.54 11.95
N THR A 133 -11.61 3.06 12.72
CA THR A 133 -11.59 2.90 14.19
C THR A 133 -11.75 4.21 14.95
N ARG A 134 -11.38 5.33 14.33
CA ARG A 134 -11.39 6.68 14.93
C ARG A 134 -10.45 6.85 16.14
N ILE A 135 -9.48 5.98 16.31
CA ILE A 135 -8.46 6.12 17.36
C ILE A 135 -7.41 7.16 16.95
N GLU A 136 -6.64 7.62 17.90
CA GLU A 136 -5.45 8.42 17.64
C GLU A 136 -4.47 7.60 16.78
N THR A 137 -4.10 8.12 15.62
CA THR A 137 -3.26 7.41 14.67
C THR A 137 -2.08 8.27 14.25
N HIS A 138 -0.89 7.75 14.49
CA HIS A 138 0.36 8.32 14.07
C HIS A 138 0.94 7.49 12.92
N ALA A 139 1.74 8.15 12.07
CA ALA A 139 2.39 7.47 10.96
C ALA A 139 3.76 8.11 10.70
N CYS A 140 4.75 7.31 10.34
CA CYS A 140 6.07 7.82 10.01
C CYS A 140 6.67 7.17 8.77
N ASP A 141 7.56 7.91 8.14
CA ASP A 141 8.34 7.47 6.99
C ASP A 141 9.67 8.24 6.95
N VAL A 142 10.70 7.66 6.36
CA VAL A 142 11.98 8.32 6.12
C VAL A 142 11.94 9.26 4.92
N SER A 143 10.97 9.08 4.01
CA SER A 143 10.79 9.86 2.80
C SER A 143 9.86 11.04 3.03
N GLU A 144 10.40 12.27 2.99
CA GLU A 144 9.56 13.48 3.00
C GLU A 144 8.54 13.53 1.85
N LYS A 145 8.86 12.91 0.71
CA LYS A 145 7.96 12.87 -0.44
C LYS A 145 6.78 11.95 -0.17
N ALA A 146 7.05 10.79 0.44
CA ALA A 146 6.00 9.87 0.87
C ALA A 146 5.08 10.53 1.91
N LEU A 147 5.66 11.20 2.90
CA LEU A 147 4.87 11.92 3.92
C LEU A 147 3.99 13.02 3.33
N ARG A 148 4.47 13.79 2.35
CA ARG A 148 3.62 14.78 1.67
C ARG A 148 2.44 14.13 0.96
N MET A 149 2.66 12.99 0.30
CA MET A 149 1.59 12.21 -0.34
C MET A 149 0.60 11.66 0.70
N ALA A 150 1.11 11.07 1.77
CA ALA A 150 0.29 10.53 2.86
C ALA A 150 -0.55 11.62 3.55
N GLN A 151 -0.01 12.79 3.79
CA GLN A 151 -0.73 13.96 4.34
C GLN A 151 -1.86 14.42 3.42
N GLN A 152 -1.60 14.49 2.10
CA GLN A 152 -2.65 14.82 1.13
C GLN A 152 -3.73 13.74 1.11
N ASN A 153 -3.35 12.46 1.10
CA ASN A 153 -4.28 11.34 1.14
C ASN A 153 -5.15 11.33 2.40
N ALA A 154 -4.56 11.61 3.56
CA ALA A 154 -5.30 11.70 4.81
C ALA A 154 -6.37 12.82 4.75
N LYS A 155 -5.98 14.00 4.25
CA LYS A 155 -6.90 15.12 4.06
C LYS A 155 -8.05 14.77 3.10
N ASP A 156 -7.75 14.15 1.96
CA ASP A 156 -8.74 13.82 0.93
C ASP A 156 -9.73 12.74 1.40
N ASN A 157 -9.29 11.88 2.33
CA ASN A 157 -10.13 10.84 2.94
C ASN A 157 -10.70 11.23 4.32
N ASN A 158 -10.56 12.49 4.75
CA ASN A 158 -11.03 13.00 6.06
C ASN A 158 -10.49 12.17 7.24
N ALA A 159 -9.24 11.71 7.15
CA ALA A 159 -8.55 10.98 8.19
C ALA A 159 -7.68 11.94 9.03
N ASP A 160 -7.81 11.85 10.36
CA ASP A 160 -7.01 12.63 11.30
C ASP A 160 -5.79 11.81 11.72
N VAL A 161 -4.73 11.87 10.90
CA VAL A 161 -3.47 11.15 11.11
C VAL A 161 -2.34 12.15 11.34
N ARG A 162 -1.53 11.90 12.37
CA ARG A 162 -0.35 12.71 12.67
C ARG A 162 0.88 12.07 12.05
N PHE A 163 1.57 12.82 11.18
CA PHE A 163 2.73 12.34 10.41
C PHE A 163 4.05 12.88 10.95
N PHE A 164 5.08 12.00 10.98
CA PHE A 164 6.43 12.32 11.42
C PHE A 164 7.46 11.88 10.37
N LEU A 165 8.47 12.70 10.15
CA LEU A 165 9.68 12.28 9.44
C LEU A 165 10.54 11.51 10.44
N SER A 166 10.78 10.22 10.19
CA SER A 166 11.58 9.39 11.08
C SER A 166 12.20 8.23 10.32
N ASP A 167 13.47 7.96 10.57
CA ASP A 167 14.10 6.70 10.19
C ASP A 167 13.75 5.65 11.25
N MET A 168 12.81 4.79 10.90
CA MET A 168 12.21 3.83 11.81
C MET A 168 11.72 4.52 13.10
N PHE A 169 12.27 4.14 14.25
CA PHE A 169 11.88 4.66 15.57
C PHE A 169 12.68 5.90 16.02
N GLY A 170 13.66 6.36 15.22
CA GLY A 170 14.68 7.32 15.66
C GLY A 170 14.17 8.64 16.25
N ASP A 171 13.07 9.17 15.73
CA ASP A 171 12.50 10.45 16.15
C ASP A 171 11.18 10.30 16.92
N LEU A 172 10.79 9.09 17.28
CA LEU A 172 9.56 8.79 18.01
C LEU A 172 9.78 8.85 19.51
N THR A 173 8.82 9.43 20.22
CA THR A 173 8.84 9.57 21.70
C THR A 173 7.64 8.95 22.37
N ASP A 174 6.56 8.73 21.63
CA ASP A 174 5.29 8.25 22.17
C ASP A 174 5.27 6.73 22.29
N MET A 175 4.37 6.21 23.11
CA MET A 175 4.09 4.78 23.21
C MET A 175 2.72 4.47 22.61
N TYR A 176 2.59 3.27 22.03
CA TYR A 176 1.41 2.87 21.26
C TYR A 176 0.81 1.57 21.78
N ASP A 177 -0.50 1.45 21.66
CA ASP A 177 -1.21 0.20 21.93
C ASP A 177 -1.00 -0.82 20.79
N ILE A 178 -0.81 -0.31 19.57
CA ILE A 178 -0.52 -1.14 18.41
C ILE A 178 0.47 -0.44 17.46
N ILE A 179 1.44 -1.20 16.97
CA ILE A 179 2.34 -0.80 15.88
C ILE A 179 2.04 -1.68 14.69
N VAL A 180 1.83 -1.05 13.53
CA VAL A 180 1.59 -1.73 12.25
C VAL A 180 2.69 -1.33 11.29
N SER A 181 3.15 -2.22 10.44
CA SER A 181 4.12 -1.88 9.40
C SER A 181 4.02 -2.81 8.19
N ASN A 182 4.17 -2.21 7.01
CA ASN A 182 4.60 -2.89 5.80
C ASN A 182 5.99 -2.36 5.43
N PRO A 183 7.06 -2.84 6.06
CA PRO A 183 8.40 -2.36 5.79
C PRO A 183 8.92 -2.92 4.46
N PRO A 184 9.94 -2.32 3.84
CA PRO A 184 10.65 -2.96 2.73
C PRO A 184 11.17 -4.34 3.13
N TYR A 185 10.93 -5.35 2.29
CA TYR A 185 11.27 -6.74 2.60
C TYR A 185 11.87 -7.53 1.42
N VAL A 186 12.06 -6.90 0.28
CA VAL A 186 12.68 -7.55 -0.89
C VAL A 186 14.18 -7.55 -0.71
N SER A 187 14.83 -8.70 -0.85
CA SER A 187 16.28 -8.79 -0.84
C SER A 187 16.88 -8.17 -2.12
N ASP A 188 18.14 -7.73 -2.04
CA ASP A 188 18.82 -7.17 -3.20
C ASP A 188 18.92 -8.19 -4.35
N ASP A 189 19.06 -9.49 -4.05
CA ASP A 189 19.10 -10.58 -5.04
C ASP A 189 17.71 -10.80 -5.70
N GLU A 190 16.64 -10.68 -4.94
CA GLU A 190 15.27 -10.81 -5.46
C GLU A 190 14.83 -9.59 -6.27
N TYR A 191 15.36 -8.41 -5.98
CA TYR A 191 14.98 -7.17 -6.65
C TYR A 191 15.10 -7.27 -8.18
N ASP A 192 16.14 -7.92 -8.68
CA ASP A 192 16.37 -8.08 -10.12
C ASP A 192 15.37 -9.05 -10.78
N THR A 193 14.64 -9.85 -9.98
CA THR A 193 13.61 -10.79 -10.45
C THR A 193 12.19 -10.23 -10.40
N LEU A 194 12.01 -9.04 -9.82
CA LEU A 194 10.70 -8.38 -9.76
C LEU A 194 10.17 -8.06 -11.16
N ASP A 195 8.84 -7.94 -11.25
CA ASP A 195 8.18 -7.45 -12.46
C ASP A 195 8.79 -6.14 -12.92
N GLU A 196 8.97 -5.98 -14.24
CA GLU A 196 9.59 -4.79 -14.82
C GLU A 196 8.83 -3.50 -14.45
N GLY A 197 7.50 -3.56 -14.35
CA GLY A 197 6.67 -2.44 -13.95
C GLY A 197 7.00 -1.98 -12.52
N VAL A 198 7.19 -2.93 -11.60
CA VAL A 198 7.60 -2.63 -10.22
C VAL A 198 9.00 -2.04 -10.19
N ARG A 199 9.96 -2.73 -10.81
CA ARG A 199 11.38 -2.39 -10.76
C ARG A 199 11.70 -1.03 -11.39
N HIS A 200 11.02 -0.65 -12.49
CA HIS A 200 11.29 0.58 -13.23
C HIS A 200 10.53 1.80 -12.70
N TYR A 201 9.37 1.60 -12.11
CA TYR A 201 8.49 2.71 -11.76
C TYR A 201 8.33 2.93 -10.26
N GLU A 202 8.41 1.88 -9.44
CA GLU A 202 8.21 2.02 -8.00
C GLU A 202 9.52 2.39 -7.27
N PRO A 203 9.46 3.15 -6.15
CA PRO A 203 10.67 3.61 -5.49
C PRO A 203 11.41 2.44 -4.84
N ARG A 204 12.67 2.24 -5.23
CA ARG A 204 13.52 1.17 -4.68
C ARG A 204 13.58 1.20 -3.15
N LEU A 205 13.62 2.41 -2.56
CA LEU A 205 13.63 2.60 -1.10
C LEU A 205 12.45 1.91 -0.40
N ALA A 206 11.29 1.84 -1.04
CA ALA A 206 10.10 1.19 -0.49
C ALA A 206 10.06 -0.33 -0.73
N LEU A 207 11.02 -0.88 -1.46
CA LEU A 207 11.06 -2.29 -1.84
C LEU A 207 12.17 -3.05 -1.14
N THR A 208 13.41 -2.53 -1.16
CA THR A 208 14.61 -3.30 -0.81
C THR A 208 15.05 -3.14 0.62
N ALA A 209 15.54 -4.23 1.21
CA ALA A 209 15.98 -4.34 2.59
C ALA A 209 17.27 -5.18 2.73
N GLY A 210 18.26 -4.99 1.85
CA GLY A 210 19.50 -5.74 1.88
C GLY A 210 19.31 -7.25 1.72
N ASP A 211 19.29 -7.98 2.83
CA ASP A 211 19.01 -9.42 2.88
C ASP A 211 17.50 -9.76 2.97
N GLY A 212 16.63 -8.75 2.89
CA GLY A 212 15.18 -8.87 3.05
C GLY A 212 14.71 -8.84 4.50
N LEU A 213 15.59 -8.92 5.49
CA LEU A 213 15.25 -8.99 6.91
C LEU A 213 15.71 -7.77 7.73
N ALA A 214 16.45 -6.85 7.12
CA ALA A 214 17.07 -5.72 7.82
C ALA A 214 16.08 -4.92 8.68
N PHE A 215 14.92 -4.56 8.15
CA PHE A 215 13.91 -3.81 8.89
C PHE A 215 13.25 -4.64 10.00
N TYR A 216 13.08 -5.94 9.80
CA TYR A 216 12.53 -6.80 10.85
C TYR A 216 13.49 -6.96 12.03
N HIS A 217 14.81 -6.94 11.80
CA HIS A 217 15.80 -6.88 12.87
C HIS A 217 15.66 -5.60 13.71
N ILE A 218 15.48 -4.44 13.06
CA ILE A 218 15.26 -3.16 13.75
C ILE A 218 13.96 -3.21 14.55
N ILE A 219 12.86 -3.65 13.91
CA ILE A 219 11.54 -3.73 14.54
C ILE A 219 11.57 -4.69 15.74
N ALA A 220 12.14 -5.87 15.59
CA ALA A 220 12.26 -6.84 16.69
C ALA A 220 13.07 -6.29 17.87
N GLY A 221 14.15 -5.56 17.58
CA GLY A 221 15.02 -4.98 18.62
C GLY A 221 14.41 -3.80 19.36
N GLU A 222 13.56 -3.00 18.72
CA GLU A 222 13.13 -1.71 19.25
C GLU A 222 11.62 -1.61 19.55
N ALA A 223 10.73 -2.24 18.79
CA ALA A 223 9.30 -2.00 18.87
C ALA A 223 8.71 -2.20 20.27
N ARG A 224 9.27 -3.12 21.08
CA ARG A 224 8.82 -3.31 22.47
C ARG A 224 8.97 -2.07 23.37
N ARG A 225 9.90 -1.18 23.05
CA ARG A 225 10.14 0.07 23.80
C ARG A 225 9.06 1.11 23.51
N TYR A 226 8.39 0.99 22.38
CA TYR A 226 7.34 1.89 21.90
C TYR A 226 5.93 1.30 22.02
N LEU A 227 5.80 0.04 22.45
CA LEU A 227 4.50 -0.57 22.73
C LEU A 227 4.14 -0.42 24.21
N ASN A 228 2.89 -0.12 24.51
CA ASN A 228 2.33 -0.22 25.84
C ASN A 228 2.29 -1.68 26.33
N ASP A 229 2.15 -1.91 27.63
CA ASP A 229 1.99 -3.26 28.18
C ASP A 229 0.72 -3.91 27.62
N GLY A 230 0.85 -5.11 27.06
CA GLY A 230 -0.22 -5.81 26.34
C GLY A 230 -0.47 -5.29 24.92
N GLY A 231 0.35 -4.38 24.44
CA GLY A 231 0.29 -3.84 23.09
C GLY A 231 0.63 -4.89 22.02
N ALA A 232 0.21 -4.63 20.80
CA ALA A 232 0.37 -5.53 19.66
C ALA A 232 1.29 -4.98 18.57
N LEU A 233 1.95 -5.90 17.87
CA LEU A 233 2.70 -5.64 16.64
C LEU A 233 2.02 -6.42 15.50
N VAL A 234 1.84 -5.77 14.35
CA VAL A 234 1.31 -6.37 13.13
C VAL A 234 2.23 -6.01 11.97
N LEU A 235 2.80 -7.01 11.30
CA LEU A 235 3.76 -6.82 10.21
C LEU A 235 3.28 -7.50 8.95
N GLU A 236 3.41 -6.83 7.81
CA GLU A 236 3.46 -7.50 6.51
C GLU A 236 4.83 -8.17 6.34
N ILE A 237 4.85 -9.32 5.67
CA ILE A 237 6.07 -10.07 5.37
C ILE A 237 6.04 -10.62 3.95
N GLY A 238 7.22 -10.91 3.41
CA GLY A 238 7.36 -11.71 2.20
C GLY A 238 6.88 -13.15 2.39
N ALA A 239 6.48 -13.80 1.31
CA ALA A 239 5.83 -15.12 1.31
C ALA A 239 6.66 -16.23 1.99
N ASP A 240 7.97 -16.12 1.99
CA ASP A 240 8.90 -17.13 2.52
C ASP A 240 9.58 -16.71 3.82
N GLN A 241 9.21 -15.54 4.39
CA GLN A 241 9.87 -14.94 5.57
C GLN A 241 9.20 -15.29 6.90
N GLY A 242 8.08 -16.04 6.90
CA GLY A 242 7.30 -16.32 8.11
C GLY A 242 8.11 -16.96 9.24
N THR A 243 8.97 -17.95 8.93
CA THR A 243 9.81 -18.62 9.92
C THR A 243 10.83 -17.68 10.54
N ASP A 244 11.51 -16.88 9.71
CA ASP A 244 12.59 -16.00 10.16
C ASP A 244 12.04 -14.86 11.01
N VAL A 245 11.00 -14.16 10.53
CA VAL A 245 10.40 -13.04 11.25
C VAL A 245 9.77 -13.49 12.58
N THR A 246 9.06 -14.63 12.60
CA THR A 246 8.53 -15.18 13.87
C THR A 246 9.64 -15.57 14.84
N GLY A 247 10.76 -16.11 14.34
CA GLY A 247 11.95 -16.42 15.11
C GLY A 247 12.58 -15.18 15.73
N LEU A 248 12.76 -14.12 14.95
CA LEU A 248 13.29 -12.82 15.41
C LEU A 248 12.43 -12.24 16.55
N LEU A 249 11.12 -12.16 16.36
CA LEU A 249 10.22 -11.61 17.38
C LEU A 249 10.22 -12.43 18.67
N LYS A 250 10.20 -13.77 18.59
CA LYS A 250 10.30 -14.64 19.77
C LYS A 250 11.61 -14.42 20.52
N SER A 251 12.72 -14.33 19.78
CA SER A 251 14.05 -14.09 20.36
C SER A 251 14.16 -12.72 21.03
N ALA A 252 13.43 -11.73 20.52
CA ALA A 252 13.31 -10.38 21.10
C ALA A 252 12.34 -10.31 22.31
N GLY A 253 11.74 -11.45 22.70
CA GLY A 253 10.87 -11.55 23.88
C GLY A 253 9.41 -11.16 23.62
N PHE A 254 8.95 -11.11 22.38
CA PHE A 254 7.53 -11.02 22.07
C PHE A 254 6.82 -12.34 22.38
N SER A 255 5.57 -12.24 22.83
CA SER A 255 4.69 -13.37 23.10
C SER A 255 3.59 -13.48 22.05
N GLY A 256 2.87 -14.61 22.01
CA GLY A 256 1.73 -14.80 21.11
C GLY A 256 2.06 -14.58 19.64
N VAL A 257 3.29 -14.91 19.21
CA VAL A 257 3.75 -14.69 17.82
C VAL A 257 3.06 -15.69 16.89
N ILE A 258 2.28 -15.17 15.95
CA ILE A 258 1.49 -15.95 14.99
C ILE A 258 1.81 -15.46 13.57
N CYS A 259 2.01 -16.40 12.65
CA CYS A 259 2.10 -16.11 11.22
C CYS A 259 0.76 -16.47 10.53
N GLY A 260 0.16 -15.50 9.89
CA GLY A 260 -1.07 -15.61 9.11
C GLY A 260 -0.78 -15.64 7.61
N LYS A 261 -1.73 -16.16 6.85
CA LYS A 261 -1.62 -16.37 5.39
C LYS A 261 -2.53 -15.43 4.62
N ASP A 262 -2.11 -15.09 3.39
CA ASP A 262 -2.96 -14.43 2.41
C ASP A 262 -3.99 -15.40 1.78
N TYR A 263 -4.86 -14.88 0.91
CA TYR A 263 -5.88 -15.68 0.22
C TYR A 263 -5.29 -16.73 -0.74
N ALA A 264 -4.02 -16.60 -1.13
CA ALA A 264 -3.29 -17.59 -1.92
C ALA A 264 -2.61 -18.67 -1.04
N GLY A 265 -2.75 -18.60 0.29
CA GLY A 265 -2.18 -19.53 1.25
C GLY A 265 -0.68 -19.32 1.52
N ARG A 266 -0.12 -18.15 1.15
CA ARG A 266 1.27 -17.76 1.41
C ARG A 266 1.37 -17.02 2.72
N ASP A 267 2.50 -17.11 3.41
CA ASP A 267 2.75 -16.31 4.60
C ASP A 267 2.71 -14.82 4.26
N ARG A 268 2.00 -14.02 5.06
CA ARG A 268 1.81 -12.60 4.75
C ARG A 268 1.80 -11.68 5.96
N ILE A 269 1.28 -12.12 7.08
CA ILE A 269 1.08 -11.31 8.26
C ILE A 269 1.76 -11.97 9.45
N VAL A 270 2.51 -11.22 10.22
CA VAL A 270 2.97 -11.68 11.53
C VAL A 270 2.40 -10.77 12.60
N THR A 271 1.73 -11.37 13.58
CA THR A 271 1.26 -10.67 14.79
C THR A 271 2.04 -11.11 16.00
N ALA A 272 2.23 -10.19 16.96
CA ALA A 272 2.92 -10.48 18.21
C ALA A 272 2.39 -9.57 19.33
N ARG A 273 2.66 -9.92 20.59
CA ARG A 273 2.33 -9.13 21.79
C ARG A 273 3.59 -8.76 22.55
N ARG A 274 3.60 -7.53 23.09
CA ARG A 274 4.65 -7.09 24.01
C ARG A 274 4.73 -7.94 25.28
#